data_6883535c413818881b0951ac246d1db7
#
_entry.id   6883535c413818881b0951ac246d1db7
#
_cell.length_a   1.000
_cell.length_b   1.000
_cell.length_c   1.000
_cell.angle_alpha   90.00
_cell.angle_beta   90.00
_cell.angle_gamma   90.00
#
_symmetry.space_group_name_H-M   'P 1'
#
loop_
_entity.id
_entity.type
_entity.pdbx_description
1 polymer ?
#
loop_
_entity_poly.entity_id
_entity_poly.type
_entity_poly.pdbx_seq_one_letter_code
_entity_poly.pdbx_strand_id
1 'polypeptide(L)'
;MKTKQKIFFAKIIYRLIRIFFPKKIRVKRRGIEWSLNLSEAIDLHIFVFGSFEIKITNVAKKLHLEKYNQIIDIGANFGVQSLQFAKNFTNSKIYSVEPTNYAFNKFIKNLELNQKLSRNIHPFQIFLGSKEKAIPTSIYSSWN
;
A
#
# COMPACT_ATOMS: atom_id res chain seq x y z
N MET A 1 12.43 18.79 -8.78
CA MET A 1 12.09 19.38 -7.47
C MET A 1 12.84 18.63 -6.37
N LYS A 2 13.61 19.33 -5.51
CA LYS A 2 14.41 18.74 -4.42
C LYS A 2 13.48 18.17 -3.33
N THR A 3 13.90 17.13 -2.63
CA THR A 3 13.10 16.43 -1.59
C THR A 3 12.49 17.38 -0.55
N LYS A 4 13.26 18.36 -0.08
CA LYS A 4 12.78 19.38 0.88
C LYS A 4 11.58 20.19 0.35
N GLN A 5 11.57 20.52 -0.94
CA GLN A 5 10.45 21.25 -1.57
C GLN A 5 9.20 20.37 -1.64
N LYS A 6 9.35 19.06 -1.97
CA LYS A 6 8.22 18.13 -1.98
C LYS A 6 7.57 18.01 -0.60
N ILE A 7 8.38 17.91 0.46
CA ILE A 7 7.90 17.84 1.85
C ILE A 7 7.16 19.13 2.24
N PHE A 8 7.70 20.30 1.85
CA PHE A 8 7.07 21.58 2.14
C PHE A 8 5.69 21.70 1.48
N PHE A 9 5.57 21.39 0.19
CA PHE A 9 4.29 21.40 -0.51
C PHE A 9 3.30 20.37 0.07
N ALA A 10 3.77 19.16 0.43
CA ALA A 10 2.91 18.17 1.07
C ALA A 10 2.33 18.67 2.41
N LYS A 11 3.13 19.39 3.21
CA LYS A 11 2.66 20.00 4.46
C LYS A 11 1.59 21.08 4.23
N ILE A 12 1.74 21.91 3.19
CA ILE A 12 0.73 22.92 2.83
C ILE A 12 -0.57 22.24 2.42
N ILE A 13 -0.50 21.29 1.48
CA ILE A 13 -1.65 20.54 1.01
C ILE A 13 -2.34 19.85 2.19
N TYR A 14 -1.59 19.19 3.08
CA TYR A 14 -2.13 18.57 4.27
C TYR A 14 -2.89 19.56 5.17
N ARG A 15 -2.32 20.75 5.43
CA ARG A 15 -2.98 21.77 6.26
C ARG A 15 -4.31 22.21 5.64
N LEU A 16 -4.35 22.46 4.33
CA LEU A 16 -5.58 22.87 3.62
C LEU A 16 -6.63 21.75 3.68
N ILE A 17 -6.25 20.50 3.43
CA ILE A 17 -7.15 19.36 3.47
C ILE A 17 -7.72 19.17 4.89
N ARG A 18 -6.92 19.40 5.93
CA ARG A 18 -7.34 19.24 7.33
C ARG A 18 -8.41 20.23 7.78
N ILE A 19 -8.64 21.31 7.05
CA ILE A 19 -9.75 22.24 7.30
C ILE A 19 -11.10 21.52 7.02
N PHE A 20 -11.14 20.68 5.99
CA PHE A 20 -12.39 20.08 5.50
C PHE A 20 -12.53 18.58 5.84
N PHE A 21 -11.42 17.89 6.11
CA PHE A 21 -11.39 16.43 6.29
C PHE A 21 -10.75 15.98 7.60
N PRO A 22 -11.25 14.91 8.24
CA PRO A 22 -10.65 14.33 9.44
C PRO A 22 -9.27 13.73 9.14
N LYS A 23 -8.43 13.58 10.19
CA LYS A 23 -7.08 12.98 10.06
C LYS A 23 -7.14 11.55 9.51
N LYS A 24 -8.13 10.76 9.96
CA LYS A 24 -8.38 9.40 9.48
C LYS A 24 -9.67 9.41 8.68
N ILE A 25 -9.63 8.85 7.48
CA ILE A 25 -10.77 8.85 6.57
C ILE A 25 -10.87 7.53 5.82
N ARG A 26 -12.09 7.08 5.59
CA ARG A 26 -12.39 6.02 4.63
C ARG A 26 -12.84 6.65 3.32
N VAL A 27 -12.23 6.23 2.22
CA VAL A 27 -12.50 6.83 0.90
C VAL A 27 -12.30 5.79 -0.21
N LYS A 28 -13.15 5.86 -1.21
CA LYS A 28 -12.97 5.08 -2.44
C LYS A 28 -12.15 5.88 -3.45
N ARG A 29 -11.04 5.30 -3.92
CA ARG A 29 -10.20 5.87 -4.97
C ARG A 29 -9.90 4.82 -6.02
N ARG A 30 -10.14 5.15 -7.29
CA ARG A 30 -9.92 4.24 -8.43
C ARG A 30 -10.51 2.84 -8.21
N GLY A 31 -11.71 2.74 -7.59
CA GLY A 31 -12.39 1.47 -7.35
C GLY A 31 -11.85 0.62 -6.20
N ILE A 32 -10.91 1.14 -5.41
CA ILE A 32 -10.40 0.52 -4.17
C ILE A 32 -10.83 1.37 -2.99
N GLU A 33 -11.32 0.75 -1.93
CA GLU A 33 -11.65 1.39 -0.66
C GLU A 33 -10.43 1.42 0.26
N TRP A 34 -10.15 2.60 0.82
CA TRP A 34 -8.97 2.85 1.62
C TRP A 34 -9.32 3.37 3.01
N SER A 35 -8.66 2.84 4.03
CA SER A 35 -8.58 3.46 5.36
C SER A 35 -7.27 4.26 5.41
N LEU A 36 -7.38 5.58 5.26
CA LEU A 36 -6.23 6.49 5.15
C LEU A 36 -6.02 7.30 6.42
N ASN A 37 -4.77 7.56 6.75
CA ASN A 37 -4.33 8.55 7.72
C ASN A 37 -3.66 9.71 6.96
N LEU A 38 -4.36 10.82 6.78
CA LEU A 38 -3.89 11.93 5.95
C LEU A 38 -2.60 12.61 6.45
N SER A 39 -2.12 12.30 7.66
CA SER A 39 -0.80 12.73 8.13
C SER A 39 0.36 11.93 7.53
N GLU A 40 0.07 10.82 6.86
CA GLU A 40 1.06 9.96 6.21
C GLU A 40 1.17 10.30 4.73
N ALA A 41 2.39 10.39 4.22
CA ALA A 41 2.64 10.90 2.87
C ALA A 41 2.00 10.04 1.76
N ILE A 42 2.06 8.72 1.88
CA ILE A 42 1.47 7.80 0.88
C ILE A 42 -0.06 7.92 0.91
N ASP A 43 -0.66 7.96 2.09
CA ASP A 43 -2.10 8.10 2.28
C ASP A 43 -2.62 9.40 1.70
N LEU A 44 -1.93 10.51 2.01
CA LEU A 44 -2.25 11.81 1.46
C LEU A 44 -2.15 11.81 -0.07
N HIS A 45 -1.13 11.16 -0.62
CA HIS A 45 -0.97 11.01 -2.06
C HIS A 45 -2.13 10.23 -2.69
N ILE A 46 -2.54 9.11 -2.08
CA ILE A 46 -3.71 8.34 -2.55
C ILE A 46 -4.99 9.17 -2.45
N PHE A 47 -5.16 9.92 -1.35
CA PHE A 47 -6.33 10.78 -1.17
C PHE A 47 -6.46 11.81 -2.28
N VAL A 48 -5.35 12.49 -2.63
CA VAL A 48 -5.33 13.60 -3.61
C VAL A 48 -5.32 13.08 -5.05
N PHE A 49 -4.45 12.09 -5.36
CA PHE A 49 -4.20 11.64 -6.74
C PHE A 49 -4.87 10.31 -7.09
N GLY A 50 -5.47 9.66 -6.10
CA GLY A 50 -6.24 8.43 -6.29
C GLY A 50 -5.42 7.14 -6.33
N SER A 51 -4.10 7.20 -6.36
CA SER A 51 -3.20 6.03 -6.36
C SER A 51 -1.80 6.45 -5.94
N PHE A 52 -0.98 5.47 -5.58
CA PHE A 52 0.45 5.65 -5.35
C PHE A 52 1.21 4.63 -6.20
N GLU A 53 2.33 5.06 -6.81
CA GLU A 53 3.18 4.21 -7.67
C GLU A 53 2.43 3.42 -8.77
N ILE A 54 1.40 4.00 -9.35
CA ILE A 54 0.60 3.38 -10.43
C ILE A 54 1.45 2.92 -11.63
N LYS A 55 2.65 3.49 -11.78
CA LYS A 55 3.60 3.10 -12.82
C LYS A 55 4.01 1.64 -12.72
N ILE A 56 4.11 1.08 -11.50
CA ILE A 56 4.46 -0.34 -11.27
C ILE A 56 3.38 -1.23 -11.90
N THR A 57 2.11 -0.97 -11.59
CA THR A 57 0.98 -1.70 -12.20
C THR A 57 0.94 -1.54 -13.71
N ASN A 58 1.24 -0.36 -14.23
CA ASN A 58 1.26 -0.12 -15.68
C ASN A 58 2.40 -0.87 -16.38
N VAL A 59 3.57 -0.95 -15.75
CA VAL A 59 4.69 -1.77 -16.26
C VAL A 59 4.32 -3.25 -16.21
N ALA A 60 3.74 -3.73 -15.11
CA ALA A 60 3.27 -5.10 -14.97
C ALA A 60 2.27 -5.50 -16.10
N LYS A 61 1.35 -4.60 -16.45
CA LYS A 61 0.46 -4.81 -17.60
C LYS A 61 1.21 -4.89 -18.93
N LYS A 62 2.15 -3.98 -19.18
CA LYS A 62 2.97 -3.99 -20.41
C LYS A 62 3.80 -5.27 -20.55
N LEU A 63 4.23 -5.85 -19.42
CA LEU A 63 4.95 -7.12 -19.38
C LEU A 63 4.03 -8.34 -19.43
N HIS A 64 2.72 -8.12 -19.56
CA HIS A 64 1.71 -9.19 -19.62
C HIS A 64 1.80 -10.15 -18.40
N LEU A 65 1.87 -9.56 -17.19
CA LEU A 65 1.95 -10.38 -15.97
C LEU A 65 0.67 -11.18 -15.69
N GLU A 66 -0.44 -10.87 -16.37
CA GLU A 66 -1.67 -11.67 -16.32
C GLU A 66 -1.50 -13.13 -16.76
N LYS A 67 -0.45 -13.43 -17.53
CA LYS A 67 -0.10 -14.81 -17.90
C LYS A 67 0.48 -15.64 -16.75
N TYR A 68 0.93 -14.99 -15.67
CA TYR A 68 1.46 -15.66 -14.51
C TYR A 68 0.35 -15.82 -13.44
N ASN A 69 0.26 -17.03 -12.89
CA ASN A 69 -0.74 -17.36 -11.88
C ASN A 69 -0.40 -16.83 -10.50
N GLN A 70 0.81 -16.31 -10.31
CA GLN A 70 1.33 -15.88 -9.01
C GLN A 70 2.10 -14.58 -9.13
N ILE A 71 1.88 -13.68 -8.18
CA ILE A 71 2.62 -12.41 -8.01
C ILE A 71 3.09 -12.37 -6.56
N ILE A 72 4.34 -11.99 -6.35
CA ILE A 72 4.90 -11.79 -5.01
C ILE A 72 5.15 -10.30 -4.81
N ASP A 73 4.54 -9.74 -3.77
CA ASP A 73 4.67 -8.34 -3.37
C ASP A 73 5.46 -8.27 -2.05
N ILE A 74 6.74 -7.94 -2.15
CA ILE A 74 7.65 -7.88 -0.99
C ILE A 74 7.74 -6.44 -0.49
N GLY A 75 7.43 -6.23 0.80
CA GLY A 75 7.30 -4.90 1.37
C GLY A 75 5.94 -4.29 1.03
N ALA A 76 4.88 -5.08 1.14
CA ALA A 76 3.53 -4.70 0.74
C ALA A 76 2.98 -3.48 1.48
N ASN A 77 3.59 -3.09 2.58
CA ASN A 77 3.16 -1.98 3.42
C ASN A 77 1.66 -2.16 3.79
N PHE A 78 0.82 -1.15 3.62
CA PHE A 78 -0.62 -1.28 3.86
C PHE A 78 -1.42 -1.77 2.62
N GLY A 79 -0.76 -2.47 1.70
CA GLY A 79 -1.38 -3.21 0.59
C GLY A 79 -1.64 -2.41 -0.67
N VAL A 80 -0.89 -1.32 -0.91
CA VAL A 80 -1.11 -0.45 -2.06
C VAL A 80 -0.95 -1.19 -3.38
N GLN A 81 0.18 -1.89 -3.57
CA GLN A 81 0.43 -2.64 -4.80
C GLN A 81 -0.40 -3.92 -4.84
N SER A 82 -0.52 -4.63 -3.72
CA SER A 82 -1.33 -5.86 -3.63
C SER A 82 -2.76 -5.65 -4.12
N LEU A 83 -3.45 -4.60 -3.65
CA LEU A 83 -4.81 -4.28 -4.06
C LEU A 83 -4.88 -3.80 -5.52
N GLN A 84 -3.88 -3.06 -6.00
CA GLN A 84 -3.79 -2.67 -7.40
C GLN A 84 -3.57 -3.89 -8.30
N PHE A 85 -2.72 -4.84 -7.90
CA PHE A 85 -2.52 -6.10 -8.63
C PHE A 85 -3.78 -6.95 -8.63
N ALA A 86 -4.43 -7.15 -7.48
CA ALA A 86 -5.68 -7.92 -7.39
C ALA A 86 -6.78 -7.35 -8.30
N LYS A 87 -6.86 -6.02 -8.41
CA LYS A 87 -7.81 -5.37 -9.29
C LYS A 87 -7.51 -5.59 -10.78
N ASN A 88 -6.23 -5.67 -11.16
CA ASN A 88 -5.82 -5.69 -12.56
C ASN A 88 -5.46 -7.08 -13.09
N PHE A 89 -5.15 -8.03 -12.20
CA PHE A 89 -4.74 -9.41 -12.50
C PHE A 89 -5.63 -10.38 -11.74
N THR A 90 -6.90 -10.44 -12.13
CA THR A 90 -7.97 -11.14 -11.40
C THR A 90 -7.78 -12.64 -11.26
N ASN A 91 -6.97 -13.25 -12.16
CA ASN A 91 -6.68 -14.68 -12.16
C ASN A 91 -5.39 -15.03 -11.40
N SER A 92 -4.62 -14.04 -10.95
CA SER A 92 -3.37 -14.27 -10.24
C SER A 92 -3.58 -14.30 -8.73
N LYS A 93 -2.90 -15.24 -8.04
CA LYS A 93 -2.74 -15.20 -6.59
C LYS A 93 -1.63 -14.23 -6.21
N ILE A 94 -1.87 -13.40 -5.23
CA ILE A 94 -0.93 -12.36 -4.79
C ILE A 94 -0.45 -12.71 -3.39
N TYR A 95 0.83 -13.02 -3.25
CA TYR A 95 1.48 -13.31 -1.99
C TYR A 95 2.18 -12.04 -1.51
N SER A 96 1.67 -11.47 -0.43
CA SER A 96 2.09 -10.14 0.03
C SER A 96 2.78 -10.23 1.37
N VAL A 97 4.01 -9.74 1.44
CA VAL A 97 4.87 -9.84 2.64
C VAL A 97 5.11 -8.45 3.21
N GLU A 98 4.76 -8.26 4.49
CA GLU A 98 5.01 -7.03 5.24
C GLU A 98 5.41 -7.37 6.68
N PRO A 99 6.64 -7.07 7.12
CA PRO A 99 7.10 -7.46 8.45
C PRO A 99 6.58 -6.60 9.60
N THR A 100 6.25 -5.33 9.36
CA THR A 100 5.95 -4.38 10.43
C THR A 100 4.51 -4.50 10.92
N ASN A 101 4.30 -4.54 12.24
CA ASN A 101 2.97 -4.63 12.85
C ASN A 101 2.04 -3.50 12.40
N TYR A 102 2.56 -2.28 12.34
CA TYR A 102 1.76 -1.11 11.99
C TYR A 102 1.21 -1.21 10.56
N ALA A 103 2.10 -1.43 9.59
CA ALA A 103 1.69 -1.50 8.19
C ALA A 103 0.86 -2.75 7.91
N PHE A 104 1.22 -3.90 8.48
CA PHE A 104 0.46 -5.14 8.31
C PHE A 104 -0.98 -5.02 8.85
N ASN A 105 -1.18 -4.49 10.06
CA ASN A 105 -2.52 -4.28 10.61
C ASN A 105 -3.36 -3.33 9.74
N LYS A 106 -2.74 -2.29 9.20
CA LYS A 106 -3.39 -1.38 8.26
C LYS A 106 -3.70 -2.07 6.93
N PHE A 107 -2.83 -2.99 6.49
CA PHE A 107 -3.06 -3.82 5.32
C PHE A 107 -4.29 -4.73 5.50
N ILE A 108 -4.35 -5.48 6.59
CA ILE A 108 -5.52 -6.33 6.90
C ILE A 108 -6.80 -5.50 6.87
N LYS A 109 -6.80 -4.33 7.51
CA LYS A 109 -7.96 -3.43 7.47
C LYS A 109 -8.36 -3.02 6.06
N ASN A 110 -7.40 -2.76 5.18
CA ASN A 110 -7.70 -2.43 3.78
C ASN A 110 -8.22 -3.66 3.00
N LEU A 111 -7.75 -4.87 3.32
CA LEU A 111 -8.29 -6.11 2.74
C LEU A 111 -9.76 -6.32 3.14
N GLU A 112 -10.10 -6.11 4.41
CA GLU A 112 -11.48 -6.19 4.92
C GLU A 112 -12.44 -5.23 4.20
N LEU A 113 -11.96 -4.03 3.85
CA LEU A 113 -12.74 -3.06 3.08
C LEU A 113 -12.96 -3.47 1.61
N ASN A 114 -12.13 -4.38 1.09
CA ASN A 114 -12.10 -4.78 -0.32
C ASN A 114 -12.30 -6.29 -0.51
N GLN A 115 -13.27 -6.90 0.13
CA GLN A 115 -13.46 -8.35 0.20
C GLN A 115 -13.43 -9.07 -1.17
N LYS A 116 -13.98 -8.45 -2.23
CA LYS A 116 -13.94 -9.04 -3.58
C LYS A 116 -12.51 -9.12 -4.14
N LEU A 117 -11.69 -8.08 -3.93
CA LEU A 117 -10.30 -8.04 -4.39
C LEU A 117 -9.40 -8.93 -3.52
N SER A 118 -9.70 -9.00 -2.22
CA SER A 118 -8.88 -9.68 -1.22
C SER A 118 -8.89 -11.20 -1.37
N ARG A 119 -9.84 -11.78 -2.11
CA ARG A 119 -9.94 -13.25 -2.31
C ARG A 119 -8.68 -13.88 -2.88
N ASN A 120 -7.94 -13.13 -3.68
CA ASN A 120 -6.71 -13.58 -4.33
C ASN A 120 -5.45 -13.08 -3.64
N ILE A 121 -5.57 -12.36 -2.50
CA ILE A 121 -4.44 -11.82 -1.76
C ILE A 121 -4.18 -12.67 -0.53
N HIS A 122 -2.94 -13.14 -0.39
CA HIS A 122 -2.45 -13.93 0.73
C HIS A 122 -1.42 -13.11 1.51
N PRO A 123 -1.80 -12.44 2.61
CA PRO A 123 -0.90 -11.61 3.39
C PRO A 123 -0.07 -12.44 4.38
N PHE A 124 1.21 -12.13 4.49
CA PHE A 124 2.15 -12.75 5.42
C PHE A 124 2.87 -11.68 6.22
N GLN A 125 2.80 -11.80 7.56
CA GLN A 125 3.56 -10.91 8.45
C GLN A 125 4.89 -11.59 8.80
N ILE A 126 5.84 -11.53 7.89
CA ILE A 126 7.16 -12.13 8.07
C ILE A 126 8.26 -11.21 7.54
N PHE A 127 9.45 -11.36 8.10
CA PHE A 127 10.66 -10.74 7.57
C PHE A 127 11.35 -11.74 6.64
N LEU A 128 11.65 -11.33 5.41
CA LEU A 128 12.41 -12.15 4.47
C LEU A 128 13.90 -11.86 4.62
N GLY A 129 14.68 -12.89 4.91
CA GLY A 129 16.13 -12.81 5.08
C GLY A 129 16.83 -13.94 4.35
N SER A 130 18.15 -13.83 4.22
CA SER A 130 19.01 -14.82 3.54
C SER A 130 19.31 -16.07 4.37
N LYS A 131 18.92 -16.12 5.65
CA LYS A 131 19.19 -17.24 6.57
C LYS A 131 17.94 -17.59 7.36
N GLU A 132 17.68 -18.89 7.53
CA GLU A 132 16.66 -19.43 8.45
C GLU A 132 17.11 -19.27 9.92
N LYS A 133 17.26 -18.06 10.40
CA LYS A 133 17.48 -17.79 11.82
C LYS A 133 16.47 -16.76 12.26
N ALA A 134 15.76 -17.05 13.36
CA ALA A 134 15.03 -16.03 14.10
C ALA A 134 16.05 -15.01 14.63
N ILE A 135 16.25 -13.94 13.90
CA ILE A 135 17.09 -12.83 14.33
C ILE A 135 16.15 -11.88 15.08
N PRO A 136 16.39 -11.59 16.37
CA PRO A 136 15.70 -10.51 17.04
C PRO A 136 16.07 -9.23 16.32
N THR A 137 15.19 -8.77 15.46
CA THR A 137 15.39 -7.59 14.62
C THR A 137 14.43 -6.51 15.09
N SER A 138 14.96 -5.41 15.59
CA SER A 138 14.19 -4.20 15.75
C SER A 138 13.98 -3.59 14.36
N ILE A 139 12.77 -3.69 13.84
CA ILE A 139 12.41 -3.07 12.57
C ILE A 139 12.01 -1.63 12.90
N TYR A 140 12.85 -0.70 12.48
CA TYR A 140 12.52 0.72 12.57
C TYR A 140 11.46 1.03 11.52
N SER A 141 10.27 1.38 11.99
CA SER A 141 9.25 1.94 11.13
C SER A 141 9.59 3.40 10.85
N SER A 142 9.61 3.80 9.59
CA SER A 142 9.72 5.21 9.18
C SER A 142 8.51 6.07 9.61
N TRP A 143 7.61 5.48 10.38
CA TRP A 143 6.34 6.06 10.81
C TRP A 143 6.35 6.58 12.26
N ASN A 144 7.47 6.48 12.97
CA ASN A 144 7.66 7.06 14.31
C ASN A 144 8.36 8.39 14.22
#